data_2a0e994e2cc4de24b3c2789919decd97
#
_entry.id   2a0e994e2cc4de24b3c2789919decd97
#
_cell.length_a   1.000
_cell.length_b   1.000
_cell.length_c   1.000
_cell.angle_alpha   90.00
_cell.angle_beta   90.00
_cell.angle_gamma   90.00
#
_symmetry.space_group_name_H-M   'P 1'
#
loop_
_entity.id
_entity.type
_entity.pdbx_description
1 polymer ?
#
loop_
_entity_poly.entity_id
_entity_poly.type
_entity_poly.pdbx_seq_one_letter_code
_entity_poly.pdbx_strand_id
1 'polypeptide(L)'
;MYVHRLELVDFRSYERVAVDLQPGANVLTGPNGVGKTNLVEALGYVATLDSHRVATDAPLVRMGATAAVIRCAVVHDGRELLVELEIVPGKANRARLGRSPARRARDVLGALRLVLFAPEDLELVRGDPSERRRYLDDLLVNRQPRYAGVRADYERVVKQRNALLRTAYLARKTGGSRGGDLGTLAVWDTHLAQHGAELLAGRLELVAALTPHVAKAYDAVAAGRGAASIAYRPSIELAEPTTDRAALTDALTTALAASRSAEIERGTTLVGPHRDELALTLGPLPAKGYASHGESWSFALALRLAGYDLLRADGIEPVLVLDDVFAELDTGRRERLAELVGGASQLLVTCAVDDDVPAALRGARYQVGEGTVRRVG
;
A
#
# COMPACT_ATOMS: atom_id res chain seq x y z
N MET A 1 -4.85 -14.11 12.63
CA MET A 1 -4.03 -14.54 11.44
C MET A 1 -2.56 -14.39 11.79
N TYR A 2 -1.69 -15.32 11.31
CA TYR A 2 -0.24 -15.16 11.43
C TYR A 2 0.49 -15.91 10.32
N VAL A 3 1.69 -15.44 9.97
CA VAL A 3 2.61 -16.16 9.07
C VAL A 3 3.37 -17.18 9.89
N HIS A 4 3.23 -18.44 9.52
CA HIS A 4 3.94 -19.57 10.16
C HIS A 4 5.33 -19.76 9.57
N ARG A 5 5.46 -19.66 8.24
CA ARG A 5 6.72 -19.86 7.52
C ARG A 5 6.85 -18.95 6.32
N LEU A 6 8.03 -18.36 6.15
CA LEU A 6 8.43 -17.61 4.97
C LEU A 6 9.63 -18.30 4.33
N GLU A 7 9.56 -18.62 3.04
CA GLU A 7 10.68 -19.12 2.26
C GLU A 7 10.90 -18.21 1.04
N LEU A 8 12.15 -17.80 0.84
CA LEU A 8 12.57 -16.97 -0.29
C LEU A 8 13.61 -17.76 -1.11
N VAL A 9 13.50 -17.68 -2.44
CA VAL A 9 14.48 -18.22 -3.38
C VAL A 9 14.78 -17.12 -4.40
N ASP A 10 16.06 -16.80 -4.56
CA ASP A 10 16.56 -15.76 -5.46
C ASP A 10 15.85 -14.40 -5.32
N PHE A 11 15.50 -14.05 -4.09
CA PHE A 11 14.80 -12.80 -3.77
C PHE A 11 15.77 -11.81 -3.12
N ARG A 12 15.97 -10.66 -3.73
CA ARG A 12 16.87 -9.59 -3.25
C ARG A 12 18.29 -10.11 -3.00
N SER A 13 18.73 -10.11 -1.72
CA SER A 13 20.05 -10.62 -1.31
C SER A 13 20.06 -12.12 -1.02
N TYR A 14 18.89 -12.75 -0.94
CA TYR A 14 18.78 -14.16 -0.57
C TYR A 14 18.83 -15.07 -1.78
N GLU A 15 19.79 -16.00 -1.80
CA GLU A 15 19.76 -17.13 -2.72
C GLU A 15 18.70 -18.13 -2.27
N ARG A 16 18.74 -18.51 -1.01
CA ARG A 16 17.70 -19.31 -0.36
C ARG A 16 17.70 -19.06 1.13
N VAL A 17 16.52 -18.78 1.69
CA VAL A 17 16.30 -18.68 3.14
C VAL A 17 14.91 -19.19 3.49
N ALA A 18 14.78 -19.82 4.64
CA ALA A 18 13.50 -20.20 5.23
C ALA A 18 13.49 -19.79 6.69
N VAL A 19 12.37 -19.19 7.13
CA VAL A 19 12.18 -18.69 8.48
C VAL A 19 10.85 -19.20 9.00
N ASP A 20 10.86 -19.90 10.13
CA ASP A 20 9.66 -20.29 10.86
C ASP A 20 9.37 -19.22 11.91
N LEU A 21 8.21 -18.57 11.79
CA LEU A 21 7.76 -17.47 12.63
C LEU A 21 6.74 -17.96 13.66
N GLN A 22 6.58 -17.22 14.75
CA GLN A 22 5.68 -17.56 15.84
C GLN A 22 4.52 -16.56 15.92
N PRO A 23 3.37 -16.91 16.49
CA PRO A 23 2.39 -15.96 16.97
C PRO A 23 3.03 -15.00 17.97
N GLY A 24 2.49 -13.78 18.10
CA GLY A 24 3.06 -12.73 18.96
C GLY A 24 4.26 -12.05 18.32
N ALA A 25 5.17 -11.51 19.16
CA ALA A 25 6.30 -10.74 18.66
C ALA A 25 7.42 -11.62 18.11
N ASN A 26 7.95 -11.23 16.95
CA ASN A 26 9.12 -11.81 16.30
C ASN A 26 10.11 -10.68 15.99
N VAL A 27 11.27 -10.70 16.62
CA VAL A 27 12.28 -9.65 16.51
C VAL A 27 13.44 -10.16 15.66
N LEU A 28 13.68 -9.48 14.53
CA LEU A 28 14.76 -9.78 13.59
C LEU A 28 15.88 -8.77 13.77
N THR A 29 17.00 -9.20 14.34
CA THR A 29 18.15 -8.34 14.64
C THR A 29 19.33 -8.66 13.73
N GLY A 30 20.15 -7.65 13.45
CA GLY A 30 21.36 -7.80 12.66
C GLY A 30 21.84 -6.46 12.09
N PRO A 31 23.09 -6.38 11.64
CA PRO A 31 23.65 -5.15 11.04
C PRO A 31 22.80 -4.62 9.88
N ASN A 32 22.97 -3.34 9.55
CA ASN A 32 22.30 -2.78 8.38
C ASN A 32 22.85 -3.42 7.09
N GLY A 33 21.96 -3.62 6.11
CA GLY A 33 22.32 -4.19 4.80
C GLY A 33 22.31 -5.73 4.73
N VAL A 34 22.17 -6.48 5.84
CA VAL A 34 22.20 -7.96 5.84
C VAL A 34 20.92 -8.61 5.30
N GLY A 35 19.85 -7.84 5.06
CA GLY A 35 18.63 -8.35 4.44
C GLY A 35 17.38 -8.38 5.34
N LYS A 36 17.38 -7.80 6.54
CA LYS A 36 16.20 -7.73 7.42
C LYS A 36 14.97 -7.19 6.69
N THR A 37 15.09 -6.01 6.10
CA THR A 37 14.04 -5.36 5.29
C THR A 37 13.59 -6.22 4.11
N ASN A 38 14.48 -7.01 3.50
CA ASN A 38 14.09 -7.89 2.38
C ASN A 38 13.12 -8.99 2.80
N LEU A 39 13.20 -9.49 4.04
CA LEU A 39 12.25 -10.46 4.58
C LEU A 39 10.85 -9.86 4.74
N VAL A 40 10.79 -8.66 5.32
CA VAL A 40 9.50 -7.98 5.53
C VAL A 40 8.93 -7.41 4.22
N GLU A 41 9.79 -7.00 3.29
CA GLU A 41 9.40 -6.61 1.93
C GLU A 41 8.72 -7.77 1.20
N ALA A 42 9.24 -9.00 1.34
CA ALA A 42 8.62 -10.19 0.75
C ALA A 42 7.21 -10.43 1.32
N LEU A 43 7.00 -10.26 2.62
CA LEU A 43 5.66 -10.35 3.24
C LEU A 43 4.73 -9.24 2.75
N GLY A 44 5.23 -8.01 2.66
CA GLY A 44 4.50 -6.89 2.06
C GLY A 44 4.08 -7.19 0.62
N TYR A 45 4.98 -7.77 -0.16
CA TYR A 45 4.71 -8.16 -1.54
C TYR A 45 3.63 -9.26 -1.65
N VAL A 46 3.62 -10.24 -0.75
CA VAL A 46 2.52 -11.23 -0.70
C VAL A 46 1.18 -10.58 -0.42
N ALA A 47 1.15 -9.55 0.43
CA ALA A 47 -0.08 -8.88 0.83
C ALA A 47 -0.63 -7.88 -0.22
N THR A 48 0.24 -7.29 -1.06
CA THR A 48 -0.12 -6.18 -1.96
C THR A 48 0.18 -6.44 -3.43
N LEU A 49 1.06 -7.39 -3.75
CA LEU A 49 1.69 -7.62 -5.06
C LEU A 49 2.46 -6.39 -5.56
N ASP A 50 2.96 -5.60 -4.64
CA ASP A 50 3.74 -4.40 -4.90
C ASP A 50 4.85 -4.25 -3.84
N SER A 51 5.95 -3.59 -4.18
CA SER A 51 7.02 -3.29 -3.22
C SER A 51 6.89 -1.85 -2.73
N HIS A 52 7.01 -1.64 -1.43
CA HIS A 52 7.06 -0.29 -0.85
C HIS A 52 8.38 0.45 -1.13
N ARG A 53 9.39 -0.26 -1.68
CA ARG A 53 10.75 0.27 -1.91
C ARG A 53 11.08 0.51 -3.38
N VAL A 54 10.46 -0.22 -4.29
CA VAL A 54 10.81 -0.15 -5.72
C VAL A 54 9.55 -0.12 -6.59
N ALA A 55 9.62 0.64 -7.66
CA ALA A 55 8.49 0.83 -8.57
C ALA A 55 8.32 -0.32 -9.60
N THR A 56 9.26 -1.26 -9.67
CA THR A 56 9.22 -2.38 -10.62
C THR A 56 9.73 -3.67 -9.96
N ASP A 57 9.32 -4.81 -10.49
CA ASP A 57 9.69 -6.12 -9.94
C ASP A 57 11.15 -6.54 -10.21
N ALA A 58 11.81 -5.92 -11.17
CA ALA A 58 13.17 -6.33 -11.55
C ALA A 58 14.18 -6.32 -10.39
N PRO A 59 14.20 -5.30 -9.50
CA PRO A 59 15.11 -5.29 -8.36
C PRO A 59 14.77 -6.30 -7.26
N LEU A 60 13.60 -6.95 -7.30
CA LEU A 60 13.22 -8.00 -6.35
C LEU A 60 13.92 -9.33 -6.64
N VAL A 61 14.30 -9.53 -7.90
CA VAL A 61 15.02 -10.74 -8.32
C VAL A 61 16.50 -10.57 -8.05
N ARG A 62 17.11 -11.58 -7.41
CA ARG A 62 18.55 -11.58 -7.10
C ARG A 62 19.39 -11.40 -8.36
N MET A 63 20.48 -10.63 -8.24
CA MET A 63 21.39 -10.40 -9.36
C MET A 63 21.91 -11.74 -9.93
N GLY A 64 21.76 -11.93 -11.23
CA GLY A 64 22.13 -13.14 -11.95
C GLY A 64 21.06 -14.22 -12.00
N ALA A 65 19.96 -14.09 -11.26
CA ALA A 65 18.82 -14.99 -11.35
C ALA A 65 17.80 -14.52 -12.40
N THR A 66 16.97 -15.46 -12.88
CA THR A 66 15.93 -15.15 -13.89
C THR A 66 14.55 -14.94 -13.29
N ALA A 67 14.33 -15.39 -12.06
CA ALA A 67 13.07 -15.25 -11.33
C ALA A 67 13.35 -15.31 -9.82
N ALA A 68 12.44 -14.75 -9.03
CA ALA A 68 12.40 -14.93 -7.59
C ALA A 68 11.13 -15.70 -7.17
N VAL A 69 11.22 -16.47 -6.09
CA VAL A 69 10.07 -17.18 -5.53
C VAL A 69 9.90 -16.80 -4.07
N ILE A 70 8.67 -16.43 -3.71
CA ILE A 70 8.24 -16.23 -2.32
C ILE A 70 7.22 -17.32 -1.98
N ARG A 71 7.45 -18.06 -0.90
CA ARG A 71 6.46 -18.95 -0.32
C ARG A 71 6.13 -18.51 1.08
N CYS A 72 4.86 -18.29 1.35
CA CYS A 72 4.35 -17.82 2.63
C CYS A 72 3.24 -18.75 3.12
N ALA A 73 3.49 -19.44 4.22
CA ALA A 73 2.47 -20.23 4.90
C ALA A 73 1.77 -19.36 5.93
N VAL A 74 0.48 -19.09 5.69
CA VAL A 74 -0.36 -18.25 6.54
C VAL A 74 -1.34 -19.13 7.30
N VAL A 75 -1.45 -18.95 8.59
CA VAL A 75 -2.46 -19.61 9.43
C VAL A 75 -3.57 -18.65 9.78
N HIS A 76 -4.80 -19.02 9.46
CA HIS A 76 -6.00 -18.28 9.81
C HIS A 76 -7.08 -19.25 10.30
N ASP A 77 -7.65 -18.98 11.47
CA ASP A 77 -8.65 -19.85 12.12
C ASP A 77 -8.23 -21.33 12.20
N GLY A 78 -6.96 -21.55 12.55
CA GLY A 78 -6.39 -22.91 12.68
C GLY A 78 -6.12 -23.64 11.36
N ARG A 79 -6.33 -22.99 10.22
CA ARG A 79 -6.07 -23.56 8.89
C ARG A 79 -4.85 -22.90 8.26
N GLU A 80 -3.93 -23.73 7.79
CA GLU A 80 -2.76 -23.24 7.06
C GLU A 80 -3.06 -23.14 5.56
N LEU A 81 -2.68 -22.01 4.97
CA LEU A 81 -2.79 -21.74 3.55
C LEU A 81 -1.42 -21.31 3.01
N LEU A 82 -0.90 -22.04 2.05
CA LEU A 82 0.35 -21.71 1.38
C LEU A 82 0.08 -20.77 0.20
N VAL A 83 0.71 -19.60 0.22
CA VAL A 83 0.79 -18.68 -0.92
C VAL A 83 2.18 -18.82 -1.55
N GLU A 84 2.22 -19.09 -2.86
CA GLU A 84 3.47 -19.08 -3.63
C GLU A 84 3.36 -18.03 -4.73
N LEU A 85 4.39 -17.20 -4.84
CA LEU A 85 4.54 -16.17 -5.88
C LEU A 85 5.85 -16.40 -6.62
N GLU A 86 5.78 -16.44 -7.96
CA GLU A 86 6.94 -16.43 -8.85
C GLU A 86 6.98 -15.08 -9.56
N ILE A 87 8.06 -14.34 -9.33
CA ILE A 87 8.29 -12.99 -9.87
C ILE A 87 9.29 -13.13 -11.02
N VAL A 88 8.84 -12.79 -12.25
CA VAL A 88 9.69 -12.83 -13.45
C VAL A 88 9.74 -11.45 -14.06
N PRO A 89 10.90 -10.76 -14.05
CA PRO A 89 11.02 -9.42 -14.61
C PRO A 89 10.49 -9.30 -16.04
N GLY A 90 9.65 -8.29 -16.29
CA GLY A 90 9.07 -8.03 -17.60
C GLY A 90 7.96 -8.99 -18.04
N LYS A 91 7.54 -9.92 -17.19
CA LYS A 91 6.42 -10.84 -17.44
C LYS A 91 5.36 -10.70 -16.34
N ALA A 92 4.18 -11.25 -16.60
CA ALA A 92 3.16 -11.35 -15.57
C ALA A 92 3.60 -12.36 -14.50
N ASN A 93 3.47 -11.97 -13.23
CA ASN A 93 3.78 -12.83 -12.09
C ASN A 93 2.82 -14.01 -12.05
N ARG A 94 3.32 -15.16 -11.58
CA ARG A 94 2.54 -16.37 -11.36
C ARG A 94 2.29 -16.54 -9.87
N ALA A 95 1.13 -17.08 -9.53
CA ALA A 95 0.76 -17.34 -8.15
C ALA A 95 0.10 -18.70 -7.99
N ARG A 96 0.24 -19.28 -6.78
CA ARG A 96 -0.49 -20.48 -6.36
C ARG A 96 -1.09 -20.24 -4.96
N LEU A 97 -2.26 -20.79 -4.75
CA LEU A 97 -2.94 -20.79 -3.47
C LEU A 97 -3.18 -22.24 -3.03
N GLY A 98 -2.48 -22.68 -2.02
CA GLY A 98 -2.41 -24.09 -1.66
C GLY A 98 -1.82 -24.92 -2.79
N ARG A 99 -2.58 -25.94 -3.24
CA ARG A 99 -2.15 -26.83 -4.34
C ARG A 99 -2.57 -26.35 -5.72
N SER A 100 -3.40 -25.30 -5.81
CA SER A 100 -4.00 -24.86 -7.06
C SER A 100 -3.29 -23.62 -7.61
N PRO A 101 -2.99 -23.59 -8.93
CA PRO A 101 -2.52 -22.36 -9.54
C PRO A 101 -3.63 -21.31 -9.50
N ALA A 102 -3.28 -20.09 -9.14
CA ALA A 102 -4.19 -18.96 -9.23
C ALA A 102 -4.37 -18.54 -10.71
N ARG A 103 -5.58 -18.20 -11.11
CA ARG A 103 -5.85 -17.76 -12.48
C ARG A 103 -5.12 -16.48 -12.84
N ARG A 104 -4.98 -15.59 -11.84
CA ARG A 104 -4.21 -14.34 -11.92
C ARG A 104 -3.47 -14.17 -10.60
N ALA A 105 -2.28 -13.54 -10.62
CA ALA A 105 -1.53 -13.29 -9.38
C ALA A 105 -2.38 -12.57 -8.31
N ARG A 106 -3.20 -11.60 -8.70
CA ARG A 106 -4.08 -10.87 -7.79
C ARG A 106 -5.12 -11.72 -7.05
N ASP A 107 -5.39 -12.93 -7.50
CA ASP A 107 -6.38 -13.81 -6.87
C ASP A 107 -5.90 -14.36 -5.50
N VAL A 108 -4.60 -14.17 -5.17
CA VAL A 108 -4.05 -14.51 -3.84
C VAL A 108 -4.19 -13.37 -2.84
N LEU A 109 -4.54 -12.15 -3.28
CA LEU A 109 -4.72 -11.01 -2.39
C LEU A 109 -5.84 -11.27 -1.38
N GLY A 110 -5.53 -10.93 -0.13
CA GLY A 110 -6.41 -11.23 1.01
C GLY A 110 -6.11 -12.55 1.72
N ALA A 111 -5.26 -13.43 1.16
CA ALA A 111 -4.75 -14.60 1.87
C ALA A 111 -3.84 -14.19 3.04
N LEU A 112 -3.02 -13.16 2.85
CA LEU A 112 -2.29 -12.46 3.92
C LEU A 112 -2.81 -11.04 4.02
N ARG A 113 -3.20 -10.62 5.22
CA ARG A 113 -3.50 -9.24 5.57
C ARG A 113 -2.35 -8.70 6.40
N LEU A 114 -1.79 -7.59 5.99
CA LEU A 114 -0.57 -7.06 6.60
C LEU A 114 -0.61 -5.53 6.64
N VAL A 115 -0.17 -4.97 7.76
CA VAL A 115 0.12 -3.54 7.89
C VAL A 115 1.61 -3.38 8.14
N LEU A 116 2.28 -2.71 7.22
CA LEU A 116 3.71 -2.44 7.28
C LEU A 116 3.95 -0.98 7.65
N PHE A 117 4.81 -0.78 8.62
CA PHE A 117 5.46 0.49 8.95
C PHE A 117 6.90 0.42 8.48
N ALA A 118 7.33 1.41 7.73
CA ALA A 118 8.69 1.51 7.21
C ALA A 118 9.15 2.97 7.17
N PRO A 119 10.46 3.24 7.12
CA PRO A 119 10.99 4.61 7.01
C PRO A 119 10.42 5.39 5.82
N GLU A 120 10.09 4.71 4.73
CA GLU A 120 9.47 5.27 3.53
C GLU A 120 8.08 5.87 3.79
N ASP A 121 7.40 5.52 4.88
CA ASP A 121 6.08 6.06 5.23
C ASP A 121 6.08 7.56 5.50
N LEU A 122 7.24 8.15 5.73
CA LEU A 122 7.38 9.60 5.80
C LEU A 122 6.92 10.30 4.52
N GLU A 123 7.01 9.62 3.38
CA GLU A 123 6.51 10.10 2.09
C GLU A 123 4.97 10.20 2.04
N LEU A 124 4.24 9.51 2.91
CA LEU A 124 2.79 9.73 3.04
C LEU A 124 2.46 11.17 3.43
N VAL A 125 3.31 11.77 4.27
CA VAL A 125 3.10 13.14 4.77
C VAL A 125 3.81 14.18 3.90
N ARG A 126 5.04 13.91 3.49
CA ARG A 126 5.91 14.86 2.78
C ARG A 126 5.92 14.69 1.27
N GLY A 127 5.64 13.48 0.81
CA GLY A 127 5.71 13.09 -0.59
C GLY A 127 4.55 13.61 -1.44
N ASP A 128 4.45 13.05 -2.62
CA ASP A 128 3.46 13.43 -3.60
C ASP A 128 2.09 12.78 -3.35
N PRO A 129 1.01 13.30 -3.93
CA PRO A 129 -0.32 12.70 -3.84
C PRO A 129 -0.39 11.22 -4.28
N SER A 130 0.52 10.76 -5.12
CA SER A 130 0.64 9.37 -5.54
C SER A 130 0.84 8.40 -4.38
N GLU A 131 1.68 8.78 -3.39
CA GLU A 131 1.95 7.93 -2.21
C GLU A 131 0.69 7.77 -1.35
N ARG A 132 -0.07 8.85 -1.17
CA ARG A 132 -1.31 8.81 -0.41
C ARG A 132 -2.43 8.05 -1.11
N ARG A 133 -2.52 8.16 -2.46
CA ARG A 133 -3.44 7.33 -3.25
C ARG A 133 -3.07 5.84 -3.16
N ARG A 134 -1.77 5.53 -3.26
CA ARG A 134 -1.27 4.16 -3.10
C ARG A 134 -1.63 3.60 -1.73
N TYR A 135 -1.40 4.36 -0.66
CA TYR A 135 -1.78 3.98 0.70
C TYR A 135 -3.28 3.67 0.82
N LEU A 136 -4.15 4.53 0.27
CA LEU A 136 -5.59 4.28 0.28
C LEU A 136 -5.97 3.02 -0.50
N ASP A 137 -5.38 2.83 -1.69
CA ASP A 137 -5.67 1.67 -2.53
C ASP A 137 -5.20 0.38 -1.89
N ASP A 138 -4.02 0.35 -1.30
CA ASP A 138 -3.48 -0.82 -0.61
C ASP A 138 -4.31 -1.16 0.63
N LEU A 139 -4.73 -0.16 1.41
CA LEU A 139 -5.61 -0.37 2.56
C LEU A 139 -7.02 -0.82 2.11
N LEU A 140 -7.54 -0.27 1.02
CA LEU A 140 -8.82 -0.67 0.45
C LEU A 140 -8.79 -2.14 -0.03
N VAL A 141 -7.71 -2.56 -0.68
CA VAL A 141 -7.49 -3.97 -1.09
C VAL A 141 -7.32 -4.87 0.14
N ASN A 142 -6.54 -4.44 1.13
CA ASN A 142 -6.41 -5.16 2.40
C ASN A 142 -7.76 -5.39 3.08
N ARG A 143 -8.60 -4.37 3.08
CA ARG A 143 -9.96 -4.43 3.65
C ARG A 143 -10.89 -5.28 2.82
N GLN A 144 -10.89 -5.08 1.49
CA GLN A 144 -11.77 -5.72 0.52
C GLN A 144 -11.00 -6.10 -0.76
N PRO A 145 -10.51 -7.35 -0.89
CA PRO A 145 -9.65 -7.78 -2.00
C PRO A 145 -10.21 -7.58 -3.40
N ARG A 146 -11.54 -7.49 -3.55
CA ARG A 146 -12.19 -7.21 -4.84
C ARG A 146 -11.69 -5.92 -5.49
N TYR A 147 -11.27 -4.93 -4.68
CA TYR A 147 -10.76 -3.65 -5.18
C TYR A 147 -9.43 -3.78 -5.93
N ALA A 148 -8.68 -4.86 -5.76
CA ALA A 148 -7.54 -5.13 -6.64
C ALA A 148 -7.93 -5.28 -8.11
N GLY A 149 -9.11 -5.86 -8.35
CA GLY A 149 -9.71 -5.93 -9.69
C GLY A 149 -10.14 -4.56 -10.20
N VAL A 150 -10.88 -3.82 -9.38
CA VAL A 150 -11.39 -2.47 -9.71
C VAL A 150 -10.23 -1.53 -10.06
N ARG A 151 -9.19 -1.48 -9.21
CA ARG A 151 -7.98 -0.68 -9.42
C ARG A 151 -7.30 -1.04 -10.75
N ALA A 152 -7.03 -2.33 -10.99
CA ALA A 152 -6.36 -2.78 -12.20
C ALA A 152 -7.15 -2.49 -13.49
N ASP A 153 -8.49 -2.60 -13.44
CA ASP A 153 -9.34 -2.30 -14.57
C ASP A 153 -9.39 -0.78 -14.84
N TYR A 154 -9.47 0.04 -13.78
CA TYR A 154 -9.37 1.50 -13.87
C TYR A 154 -8.01 1.95 -14.45
N GLU A 155 -6.90 1.47 -13.92
CA GLU A 155 -5.55 1.80 -14.39
C GLU A 155 -5.35 1.43 -15.87
N ARG A 156 -5.88 0.28 -16.30
CA ARG A 156 -5.87 -0.14 -17.71
C ARG A 156 -6.62 0.85 -18.58
N VAL A 157 -7.81 1.27 -18.17
CA VAL A 157 -8.62 2.25 -18.93
C VAL A 157 -7.89 3.59 -19.03
N VAL A 158 -7.34 4.11 -17.93
CA VAL A 158 -6.54 5.34 -17.92
C VAL A 158 -5.36 5.24 -18.89
N LYS A 159 -4.63 4.11 -18.88
CA LYS A 159 -3.48 3.88 -19.79
C LYS A 159 -3.90 3.90 -21.26
N GLN A 160 -4.98 3.21 -21.62
CA GLN A 160 -5.47 3.16 -23.00
C GLN A 160 -5.99 4.53 -23.45
N ARG A 161 -6.77 5.21 -22.60
CA ARG A 161 -7.26 6.55 -22.88
C ARG A 161 -6.13 7.55 -23.08
N ASN A 162 -5.11 7.53 -22.22
CA ASN A 162 -3.93 8.38 -22.36
C ASN A 162 -3.15 8.11 -23.65
N ALA A 163 -3.09 6.87 -24.13
CA ALA A 163 -2.47 6.56 -25.40
C ALA A 163 -3.21 7.24 -26.58
N LEU A 164 -4.55 7.21 -26.57
CA LEU A 164 -5.38 7.91 -27.56
C LEU A 164 -5.21 9.43 -27.49
N LEU A 165 -5.22 10.01 -26.29
CA LEU A 165 -5.02 11.45 -26.11
C LEU A 165 -3.65 11.91 -26.62
N ARG A 166 -2.58 11.13 -26.38
CA ARG A 166 -1.24 11.42 -26.94
C ARG A 166 -1.25 11.41 -28.47
N THR A 167 -1.93 10.44 -29.08
CA THR A 167 -2.05 10.37 -30.55
C THR A 167 -2.81 11.59 -31.08
N ALA A 168 -3.91 11.99 -30.43
CA ALA A 168 -4.68 13.17 -30.83
C ALA A 168 -3.86 14.48 -30.67
N TYR A 169 -3.11 14.61 -29.58
CA TYR A 169 -2.19 15.72 -29.35
C TYR A 169 -1.13 15.85 -30.46
N LEU A 170 -0.48 14.71 -30.81
CA LEU A 170 0.57 14.69 -31.84
C LEU A 170 -0.03 15.03 -33.24
N ALA A 171 -1.20 14.48 -33.60
CA ALA A 171 -1.87 14.78 -34.84
C ALA A 171 -2.20 16.26 -34.97
N ARG A 172 -2.69 16.90 -33.88
CA ARG A 172 -2.96 18.34 -33.86
C ARG A 172 -1.69 19.19 -34.04
N LYS A 173 -0.58 18.79 -33.38
CA LYS A 173 0.70 19.49 -33.46
C LYS A 173 1.36 19.43 -34.84
N THR A 174 1.14 18.34 -35.57
CA THR A 174 1.70 18.13 -36.93
C THR A 174 0.80 18.65 -38.06
N GLY A 175 -0.33 19.34 -37.76
CA GLY A 175 -1.25 19.87 -38.76
C GLY A 175 -2.05 18.81 -39.52
N GLY A 176 -2.04 17.58 -39.01
CA GLY A 176 -2.77 16.46 -39.60
C GLY A 176 -4.28 16.61 -39.40
N SER A 177 -5.04 16.66 -40.52
CA SER A 177 -6.50 16.78 -40.52
C SER A 177 -7.26 15.54 -40.02
N ARG A 178 -6.57 14.43 -39.72
CA ARG A 178 -7.13 13.23 -39.08
C ARG A 178 -6.88 13.30 -37.59
N GLY A 179 -7.68 14.08 -36.87
CA GLY A 179 -7.87 13.89 -35.44
C GLY A 179 -8.19 12.42 -35.22
N GLY A 180 -7.39 11.73 -34.35
CA GLY A 180 -7.65 10.35 -33.99
C GLY A 180 -9.13 10.17 -33.65
N ASP A 181 -9.66 9.01 -33.90
CA ASP A 181 -11.11 8.69 -33.84
C ASP A 181 -11.66 9.11 -32.42
N LEU A 182 -12.24 10.33 -32.40
CA LEU A 182 -12.84 10.90 -31.17
C LEU A 182 -14.05 10.06 -30.69
N GLY A 183 -14.62 9.23 -31.60
CA GLY A 183 -15.65 8.25 -31.26
C GLY A 183 -15.10 7.16 -30.33
N THR A 184 -13.89 6.68 -30.59
CA THR A 184 -13.21 5.71 -29.71
C THR A 184 -12.93 6.29 -28.33
N LEU A 185 -12.61 7.60 -28.22
CA LEU A 185 -12.39 8.25 -26.92
C LEU A 185 -13.65 8.23 -26.04
N ALA A 186 -14.85 8.40 -26.64
CA ALA A 186 -16.10 8.36 -25.89
C ALA A 186 -16.37 6.99 -25.24
N VAL A 187 -15.97 5.90 -25.87
CA VAL A 187 -16.05 4.55 -25.27
C VAL A 187 -15.16 4.45 -24.03
N TRP A 188 -13.94 4.97 -24.13
CA TRP A 188 -13.02 4.99 -22.98
C TRP A 188 -13.47 5.94 -21.88
N ASP A 189 -14.14 7.05 -22.20
CA ASP A 189 -14.75 7.96 -21.21
C ASP A 189 -15.81 7.21 -20.39
N THR A 190 -16.69 6.43 -21.05
CA THR A 190 -17.70 5.61 -20.37
C THR A 190 -17.07 4.60 -19.43
N HIS A 191 -16.06 3.84 -19.88
CA HIS A 191 -15.37 2.88 -19.03
C HIS A 191 -14.62 3.54 -17.90
N LEU A 192 -13.98 4.71 -18.14
CA LEU A 192 -13.27 5.45 -17.10
C LEU A 192 -14.23 5.95 -16.03
N ALA A 193 -15.40 6.48 -16.42
CA ALA A 193 -16.41 6.93 -15.48
C ALA A 193 -16.95 5.77 -14.63
N GLN A 194 -17.27 4.62 -15.24
CA GLN A 194 -17.78 3.44 -14.52
C GLN A 194 -16.77 2.87 -13.52
N HIS A 195 -15.55 2.55 -13.97
CA HIS A 195 -14.51 2.00 -13.07
C HIS A 195 -14.00 3.04 -12.08
N GLY A 196 -13.96 4.33 -12.51
CA GLY A 196 -13.59 5.44 -11.65
C GLY A 196 -14.59 5.67 -10.52
N ALA A 197 -15.88 5.60 -10.80
CA ALA A 197 -16.93 5.72 -9.79
C ALA A 197 -16.85 4.62 -8.72
N GLU A 198 -16.60 3.37 -9.13
CA GLU A 198 -16.43 2.26 -8.19
C GLU A 198 -15.22 2.47 -7.26
N LEU A 199 -14.07 2.90 -7.82
CA LEU A 199 -12.87 3.18 -7.03
C LEU A 199 -13.05 4.41 -6.13
N LEU A 200 -13.67 5.47 -6.64
CA LEU A 200 -13.94 6.70 -5.90
C LEU A 200 -14.89 6.44 -4.73
N ALA A 201 -15.98 5.71 -4.94
CA ALA A 201 -16.90 5.31 -3.88
C ALA A 201 -16.17 4.56 -2.76
N GLY A 202 -15.37 3.56 -3.13
CA GLY A 202 -14.59 2.79 -2.15
C GLY A 202 -13.61 3.64 -1.34
N ARG A 203 -12.93 4.62 -1.97
CA ARG A 203 -12.02 5.52 -1.26
C ARG A 203 -12.75 6.50 -0.35
N LEU A 204 -13.91 7.02 -0.76
CA LEU A 204 -14.76 7.89 0.07
C LEU A 204 -15.27 7.14 1.31
N GLU A 205 -15.78 5.93 1.13
CA GLU A 205 -16.22 5.05 2.22
C GLU A 205 -15.04 4.71 3.17
N LEU A 206 -13.86 4.41 2.59
CA LEU A 206 -12.66 4.11 3.37
C LEU A 206 -12.21 5.31 4.21
N VAL A 207 -12.11 6.51 3.62
CA VAL A 207 -11.65 7.71 4.32
C VAL A 207 -12.63 8.10 5.42
N ALA A 208 -13.94 8.00 5.19
CA ALA A 208 -14.94 8.23 6.23
C ALA A 208 -14.76 7.27 7.43
N ALA A 209 -14.54 5.97 7.17
CA ALA A 209 -14.29 4.98 8.20
C ALA A 209 -12.92 5.18 8.90
N LEU A 210 -11.90 5.62 8.17
CA LEU A 210 -10.53 5.78 8.68
C LEU A 210 -10.38 7.02 9.57
N THR A 211 -11.12 8.09 9.29
CA THR A 211 -10.98 9.42 9.96
C THR A 211 -10.97 9.34 11.49
N PRO A 212 -11.92 8.68 12.18
CA PRO A 212 -11.91 8.59 13.64
C PRO A 212 -10.70 7.83 14.17
N HIS A 213 -10.22 6.82 13.44
CA HIS A 213 -9.03 6.05 13.83
C HIS A 213 -7.75 6.88 13.70
N VAL A 214 -7.63 7.74 12.68
CA VAL A 214 -6.45 8.62 12.50
C VAL A 214 -6.36 9.62 13.65
N ALA A 215 -7.45 10.28 14.02
CA ALA A 215 -7.45 11.23 15.13
C ALA A 215 -7.02 10.57 16.44
N LYS A 216 -7.59 9.40 16.75
CA LYS A 216 -7.26 8.61 17.94
C LYS A 216 -5.80 8.15 17.94
N ALA A 217 -5.31 7.60 16.82
CA ALA A 217 -3.96 7.09 16.71
C ALA A 217 -2.93 8.22 16.82
N TYR A 218 -3.20 9.38 16.22
CA TYR A 218 -2.31 10.53 16.31
C TYR A 218 -2.21 11.05 17.74
N ASP A 219 -3.33 11.19 18.45
CA ASP A 219 -3.35 11.62 19.84
C ASP A 219 -2.53 10.68 20.73
N ALA A 220 -2.67 9.36 20.53
CA ALA A 220 -1.93 8.34 21.26
C ALA A 220 -0.41 8.43 20.99
N VAL A 221 0.03 8.63 19.75
CA VAL A 221 1.45 8.70 19.39
C VAL A 221 2.08 10.04 19.73
N ALA A 222 1.36 11.15 19.51
CA ALA A 222 1.85 12.51 19.67
C ALA A 222 1.68 13.05 21.11
N ALA A 223 1.10 12.28 22.03
CA ALA A 223 0.83 12.68 23.42
C ALA A 223 0.02 14.00 23.52
N GLY A 224 -1.06 14.12 22.78
CA GLY A 224 -1.95 15.28 22.81
C GLY A 224 -1.40 16.53 22.12
N ARG A 225 -0.32 16.42 21.35
CA ARG A 225 0.27 17.56 20.63
C ARG A 225 -0.37 17.73 19.25
N GLY A 226 -1.40 18.56 19.17
CA GLY A 226 -2.08 18.89 17.93
C GLY A 226 -3.20 17.90 17.54
N ALA A 227 -4.04 18.31 16.61
CA ALA A 227 -5.12 17.48 16.08
C ALA A 227 -4.81 17.12 14.63
N ALA A 228 -4.65 15.84 14.35
CA ALA A 228 -4.51 15.33 12.99
C ALA A 228 -5.88 15.07 12.37
N SER A 229 -6.06 15.48 11.14
CA SER A 229 -7.25 15.13 10.37
C SER A 229 -6.92 14.79 8.93
N ILE A 230 -7.79 14.01 8.31
CA ILE A 230 -7.71 13.62 6.90
C ILE A 230 -9.01 13.98 6.19
N ALA A 231 -8.89 14.36 4.92
CA ALA A 231 -10.05 14.63 4.08
C ALA A 231 -9.77 14.18 2.64
N TYR A 232 -10.69 13.46 2.04
CA TYR A 232 -10.60 13.10 0.63
C TYR A 232 -11.01 14.27 -0.24
N ARG A 233 -10.19 14.60 -1.23
CA ARG A 233 -10.44 15.66 -2.21
C ARG A 233 -10.47 15.05 -3.61
N PRO A 234 -11.67 14.80 -4.15
CA PRO A 234 -11.81 14.33 -5.52
C PRO A 234 -11.37 15.42 -6.50
N SER A 235 -10.89 15.02 -7.67
CA SER A 235 -10.52 15.89 -8.78
C SER A 235 -11.73 16.39 -9.58
N ILE A 236 -12.92 15.99 -9.18
CA ILE A 236 -14.21 16.40 -9.74
C ILE A 236 -15.03 17.11 -8.69
N GLU A 237 -15.91 18.00 -9.13
CA GLU A 237 -16.89 18.62 -8.25
C GLU A 237 -18.06 17.67 -8.01
N LEU A 238 -18.43 17.49 -6.75
CA LEU A 238 -19.62 16.77 -6.34
C LEU A 238 -20.63 17.78 -5.79
N ALA A 239 -21.84 17.76 -6.32
CA ALA A 239 -22.90 18.67 -5.87
C ALA A 239 -23.22 18.46 -4.37
N GLU A 240 -23.19 17.21 -3.93
CA GLU A 240 -23.34 16.80 -2.53
C GLU A 240 -22.39 15.64 -2.21
N PRO A 241 -21.95 15.48 -0.96
CA PRO A 241 -21.20 14.30 -0.53
C PRO A 241 -21.99 13.03 -0.79
N THR A 242 -21.47 12.14 -1.61
CA THR A 242 -22.15 10.89 -1.97
C THR A 242 -21.15 9.76 -2.20
N THR A 243 -21.57 8.54 -1.93
CA THR A 243 -20.88 7.29 -2.32
C THR A 243 -21.72 6.48 -3.30
N ASP A 244 -22.85 7.04 -3.77
CA ASP A 244 -23.65 6.38 -4.79
C ASP A 244 -22.92 6.31 -6.12
N ARG A 245 -22.75 5.10 -6.63
CA ARG A 245 -21.95 4.81 -7.83
C ARG A 245 -22.55 5.40 -9.09
N ALA A 246 -23.89 5.49 -9.18
CA ALA A 246 -24.55 6.08 -10.34
C ALA A 246 -24.29 7.60 -10.36
N ALA A 247 -24.50 8.29 -9.25
CA ALA A 247 -24.22 9.72 -9.12
C ALA A 247 -22.74 10.06 -9.40
N LEU A 248 -21.81 9.23 -8.91
CA LEU A 248 -20.38 9.39 -9.16
C LEU A 248 -20.02 9.14 -10.63
N THR A 249 -20.68 8.19 -11.30
CA THR A 249 -20.50 7.94 -12.74
C THR A 249 -20.94 9.14 -13.56
N ASP A 250 -22.08 9.72 -13.23
CA ASP A 250 -22.62 10.90 -13.93
C ASP A 250 -21.72 12.13 -13.72
N ALA A 251 -21.23 12.34 -12.49
CA ALA A 251 -20.29 13.41 -12.17
C ALA A 251 -18.96 13.27 -12.94
N LEU A 252 -18.41 12.05 -12.99
CA LEU A 252 -17.18 11.77 -13.75
C LEU A 252 -17.41 11.96 -15.25
N THR A 253 -18.53 11.51 -15.80
CA THR A 253 -18.89 11.68 -17.21
C THR A 253 -18.97 13.16 -17.57
N THR A 254 -19.61 13.96 -16.73
CA THR A 254 -19.73 15.42 -16.92
C THR A 254 -18.35 16.09 -16.86
N ALA A 255 -17.53 15.75 -15.89
CA ALA A 255 -16.18 16.32 -15.73
C ALA A 255 -15.24 15.95 -16.90
N LEU A 256 -15.33 14.71 -17.42
CA LEU A 256 -14.59 14.27 -18.60
C LEU A 256 -15.00 15.02 -19.86
N ALA A 257 -16.29 15.25 -20.05
CA ALA A 257 -16.80 16.04 -21.18
C ALA A 257 -16.31 17.49 -21.10
N ALA A 258 -16.36 18.10 -19.92
CA ALA A 258 -15.89 19.48 -19.69
C ALA A 258 -14.37 19.65 -19.90
N SER A 259 -13.57 18.65 -19.50
CA SER A 259 -12.10 18.71 -19.60
C SER A 259 -11.53 18.27 -20.95
N ARG A 260 -12.35 17.73 -21.85
CA ARG A 260 -11.91 17.07 -23.11
C ARG A 260 -10.94 17.92 -23.95
N SER A 261 -11.21 19.21 -24.13
CA SER A 261 -10.35 20.09 -24.94
C SER A 261 -8.96 20.23 -24.30
N ALA A 262 -8.90 20.47 -23.00
CA ALA A 262 -7.66 20.61 -22.26
C ALA A 262 -6.87 19.28 -22.20
N GLU A 263 -7.57 18.15 -22.13
CA GLU A 263 -6.95 16.83 -22.14
C GLU A 263 -6.31 16.49 -23.49
N ILE A 264 -6.96 16.85 -24.60
CA ILE A 264 -6.38 16.72 -25.95
C ILE A 264 -5.16 17.63 -26.10
N GLU A 265 -5.22 18.86 -25.58
CA GLU A 265 -4.09 19.79 -25.61
C GLU A 265 -2.87 19.34 -24.79
N ARG A 266 -3.10 18.59 -23.72
CA ARG A 266 -2.03 18.09 -22.84
C ARG A 266 -1.64 16.62 -23.12
N GLY A 267 -2.42 15.92 -23.93
CA GLY A 267 -2.20 14.51 -24.25
C GLY A 267 -2.38 13.56 -23.06
N THR A 268 -3.18 13.95 -22.04
CA THR A 268 -3.34 13.16 -20.80
C THR A 268 -4.69 13.40 -20.16
N THR A 269 -5.17 12.40 -19.40
CA THR A 269 -6.40 12.50 -18.60
C THR A 269 -6.17 13.41 -17.41
N LEU A 270 -7.07 14.37 -17.19
CA LEU A 270 -6.93 15.40 -16.16
C LEU A 270 -7.85 15.20 -14.95
N VAL A 271 -8.89 14.40 -15.08
CA VAL A 271 -9.89 14.17 -14.01
C VAL A 271 -10.06 12.67 -13.73
N GLY A 272 -10.43 12.35 -12.51
CA GLY A 272 -10.68 10.99 -12.04
C GLY A 272 -9.78 10.56 -10.88
N PRO A 273 -10.03 9.39 -10.28
CA PRO A 273 -9.36 8.89 -9.07
C PRO A 273 -7.82 8.93 -9.08
N HIS A 274 -7.17 8.87 -10.25
CA HIS A 274 -5.71 8.99 -10.39
C HIS A 274 -5.19 10.43 -10.20
N ARG A 275 -6.08 11.42 -10.06
CA ARG A 275 -5.78 12.84 -9.80
C ARG A 275 -6.21 13.31 -8.41
N ASP A 276 -6.95 12.47 -7.69
CA ASP A 276 -7.48 12.81 -6.37
C ASP A 276 -6.39 12.92 -5.31
N GLU A 277 -6.74 13.57 -4.19
CA GLU A 277 -5.83 13.82 -3.08
C GLU A 277 -6.44 13.37 -1.76
N LEU A 278 -5.62 12.79 -0.88
CA LEU A 278 -5.91 12.68 0.54
C LEU A 278 -5.23 13.84 1.27
N ALA A 279 -5.99 14.87 1.60
CA ALA A 279 -5.46 16.02 2.34
C ALA A 279 -5.18 15.60 3.78
N LEU A 280 -3.98 15.93 4.27
CA LEU A 280 -3.53 15.70 5.63
C LEU A 280 -3.34 17.05 6.30
N THR A 281 -3.95 17.28 7.48
CA THR A 281 -3.83 18.53 8.23
C THR A 281 -3.46 18.31 9.70
N LEU A 282 -2.69 19.23 10.26
CA LEU A 282 -2.38 19.33 11.68
C LEU A 282 -2.91 20.64 12.20
N GLY A 283 -3.95 20.58 13.03
CA GLY A 283 -4.73 21.75 13.37
C GLY A 283 -5.26 22.43 12.09
N PRO A 284 -5.06 23.75 11.91
CA PRO A 284 -5.54 24.47 10.74
C PRO A 284 -4.61 24.37 9.51
N LEU A 285 -3.41 23.78 9.64
CA LEU A 285 -2.37 23.83 8.60
C LEU A 285 -2.25 22.50 7.86
N PRO A 286 -1.93 22.51 6.55
CA PRO A 286 -1.55 21.32 5.84
C PRO A 286 -0.32 20.67 6.49
N ALA A 287 -0.30 19.35 6.62
CA ALA A 287 0.86 18.65 7.17
C ALA A 287 2.10 18.79 6.25
N LYS A 288 1.91 18.69 4.92
CA LYS A 288 2.99 18.90 3.94
C LYS A 288 3.49 20.34 3.99
N GLY A 289 4.77 20.51 4.29
CA GLY A 289 5.47 21.79 4.33
C GLY A 289 5.39 22.53 5.68
N TYR A 290 4.49 22.15 6.59
CA TYR A 290 4.33 22.80 7.90
C TYR A 290 4.69 21.88 9.08
N ALA A 291 4.47 20.58 8.95
CA ALA A 291 4.82 19.63 10.00
C ALA A 291 6.34 19.52 10.19
N SER A 292 6.78 19.55 11.42
CA SER A 292 8.15 19.21 11.80
C SER A 292 8.47 17.74 11.45
N HIS A 293 9.74 17.34 11.56
CA HIS A 293 10.13 15.96 11.30
C HIS A 293 9.40 14.99 12.25
N GLY A 294 9.38 15.27 13.52
CA GLY A 294 8.70 14.43 14.52
C GLY A 294 7.18 14.37 14.34
N GLU A 295 6.53 15.46 13.96
CA GLU A 295 5.09 15.48 13.66
C GLU A 295 4.79 14.69 12.38
N SER A 296 5.64 14.80 11.35
CA SER A 296 5.49 14.01 10.12
C SER A 296 5.59 12.51 10.41
N TRP A 297 6.57 12.09 11.25
CA TRP A 297 6.68 10.71 11.71
C TRP A 297 5.46 10.25 12.51
N SER A 298 5.00 11.10 13.46
CA SER A 298 3.80 10.78 14.26
C SER A 298 2.57 10.63 13.36
N PHE A 299 2.44 11.44 12.33
CA PHE A 299 1.31 11.36 11.40
C PHE A 299 1.38 10.12 10.50
N ALA A 300 2.55 9.82 9.94
CA ALA A 300 2.75 8.60 9.14
C ALA A 300 2.43 7.35 9.96
N LEU A 301 2.92 7.30 11.20
CA LEU A 301 2.64 6.23 12.14
C LEU A 301 1.15 6.14 12.48
N ALA A 302 0.50 7.28 12.71
CA ALA A 302 -0.94 7.34 12.99
C ALA A 302 -1.79 6.83 11.82
N LEU A 303 -1.41 7.13 10.57
CA LEU A 303 -2.10 6.61 9.38
C LEU A 303 -2.03 5.07 9.32
N ARG A 304 -0.86 4.48 9.58
CA ARG A 304 -0.69 3.03 9.58
C ARG A 304 -1.44 2.36 10.75
N LEU A 305 -1.31 2.91 11.98
CA LEU A 305 -2.06 2.43 13.13
C LEU A 305 -3.58 2.53 12.92
N ALA A 306 -4.04 3.64 12.33
CA ALA A 306 -5.45 3.80 11.98
C ALA A 306 -5.93 2.72 11.00
N GLY A 307 -5.12 2.41 9.99
CA GLY A 307 -5.41 1.30 9.07
C GLY A 307 -5.45 -0.05 9.77
N TYR A 308 -4.52 -0.29 10.69
CA TYR A 308 -4.50 -1.50 11.52
C TYR A 308 -5.75 -1.62 12.40
N ASP A 309 -6.10 -0.55 13.12
CA ASP A 309 -7.28 -0.52 13.99
C ASP A 309 -8.60 -0.66 13.20
N LEU A 310 -8.67 -0.03 12.01
CA LEU A 310 -9.83 -0.17 11.13
C LEU A 310 -10.02 -1.62 10.66
N LEU A 311 -8.95 -2.31 10.24
CA LEU A 311 -9.03 -3.72 9.85
C LEU A 311 -9.48 -4.59 11.01
N ARG A 312 -8.98 -4.34 12.22
CA ARG A 312 -9.41 -5.06 13.43
C ARG A 312 -10.86 -4.79 13.78
N ALA A 313 -11.34 -3.58 13.63
CA ALA A 313 -12.76 -3.23 13.82
C ALA A 313 -13.68 -3.97 12.84
N ASP A 314 -13.19 -4.28 11.64
CA ASP A 314 -13.89 -5.11 10.66
C ASP A 314 -13.75 -6.64 10.93
N GLY A 315 -13.14 -7.05 12.05
CA GLY A 315 -12.91 -8.46 12.40
C GLY A 315 -11.72 -9.10 11.68
N ILE A 316 -10.86 -8.30 11.06
CA ILE A 316 -9.63 -8.77 10.39
C ILE A 316 -8.48 -8.58 11.37
N GLU A 317 -7.72 -9.65 11.65
CA GLU A 317 -6.48 -9.58 12.45
C GLU A 317 -5.27 -9.57 11.51
N PRO A 318 -4.77 -8.40 11.07
CA PRO A 318 -3.63 -8.35 10.16
C PRO A 318 -2.32 -8.64 10.90
N VAL A 319 -1.35 -9.17 10.19
CA VAL A 319 0.04 -9.22 10.65
C VAL A 319 0.59 -7.80 10.65
N LEU A 320 1.25 -7.42 11.75
CA LEU A 320 1.86 -6.11 11.90
C LEU A 320 3.37 -6.20 11.70
N VAL A 321 3.93 -5.29 10.93
CA VAL A 321 5.37 -5.24 10.66
C VAL A 321 5.89 -3.84 10.97
N LEU A 322 6.97 -3.76 11.77
CA LEU A 322 7.70 -2.54 12.09
C LEU A 322 9.12 -2.68 11.54
N ASP A 323 9.41 -2.07 10.39
CA ASP A 323 10.72 -2.15 9.75
C ASP A 323 11.58 -0.95 10.13
N ASP A 324 12.60 -1.17 10.95
CA ASP A 324 13.55 -0.19 11.49
C ASP A 324 12.90 1.07 12.14
N VAL A 325 11.63 0.99 12.54
CA VAL A 325 10.83 2.13 13.03
C VAL A 325 11.35 2.67 14.36
N PHE A 326 11.81 1.79 15.24
CA PHE A 326 12.26 2.21 16.57
C PHE A 326 13.52 3.07 16.53
N ALA A 327 14.37 2.93 15.52
CA ALA A 327 15.56 3.76 15.36
C ALA A 327 15.22 5.26 15.15
N GLU A 328 14.05 5.55 14.57
CA GLU A 328 13.61 6.90 14.23
C GLU A 328 12.79 7.59 15.33
N LEU A 329 12.51 6.89 16.45
CA LEU A 329 11.65 7.37 17.51
C LEU A 329 12.43 7.69 18.78
N ASP A 330 12.04 8.77 19.47
CA ASP A 330 12.49 9.02 20.84
C ASP A 330 11.93 7.98 21.82
N THR A 331 12.53 7.87 23.01
CA THR A 331 12.16 6.87 24.03
C THR A 331 10.67 6.89 24.35
N GLY A 332 10.08 8.06 24.53
CA GLY A 332 8.66 8.16 24.90
C GLY A 332 7.72 7.70 23.78
N ARG A 333 8.08 7.93 22.51
CA ARG A 333 7.31 7.42 21.37
C ARG A 333 7.51 5.92 21.16
N ARG A 334 8.74 5.39 21.40
CA ARG A 334 9.03 3.95 21.36
C ARG A 334 8.13 3.18 22.34
N GLU A 335 8.05 3.65 23.59
CA GLU A 335 7.24 3.02 24.64
C GLU A 335 5.74 3.05 24.27
N ARG A 336 5.20 4.19 23.85
CA ARG A 336 3.80 4.31 23.43
C ARG A 336 3.47 3.43 22.24
N LEU A 337 4.35 3.38 21.23
CA LEU A 337 4.16 2.49 20.10
C LEU A 337 4.12 1.02 20.54
N ALA A 338 5.05 0.61 21.41
CA ALA A 338 5.10 -0.74 21.93
C ALA A 338 3.81 -1.14 22.68
N GLU A 339 3.24 -0.23 23.47
CA GLU A 339 1.95 -0.44 24.14
C GLU A 339 0.81 -0.61 23.13
N LEU A 340 0.76 0.24 22.09
CA LEU A 340 -0.29 0.20 21.06
C LEU A 340 -0.27 -1.08 20.22
N VAL A 341 0.92 -1.62 19.95
CA VAL A 341 1.07 -2.79 19.06
C VAL A 341 1.25 -4.12 19.81
N GLY A 342 1.47 -4.07 21.14
CA GLY A 342 1.78 -5.26 21.96
C GLY A 342 0.68 -6.32 21.98
N GLY A 343 -0.56 -5.94 21.67
CA GLY A 343 -1.70 -6.86 21.56
C GLY A 343 -1.92 -7.47 20.16
N ALA A 344 -1.00 -7.28 19.21
CA ALA A 344 -1.12 -7.86 17.88
C ALA A 344 -1.00 -9.39 17.89
N SER A 345 -1.85 -10.08 17.12
CA SER A 345 -1.80 -11.55 16.99
C SER A 345 -0.44 -12.04 16.44
N GLN A 346 0.18 -11.24 15.58
CA GLN A 346 1.58 -11.38 15.18
C GLN A 346 2.17 -10.02 14.87
N LEU A 347 3.36 -9.79 15.42
CA LEU A 347 4.17 -8.60 15.20
C LEU A 347 5.57 -9.03 14.74
N LEU A 348 6.03 -8.48 13.62
CA LEU A 348 7.43 -8.59 13.19
C LEU A 348 8.11 -7.24 13.41
N VAL A 349 9.28 -7.26 14.04
CA VAL A 349 10.09 -6.07 14.24
C VAL A 349 11.46 -6.31 13.65
N THR A 350 11.95 -5.40 12.82
CA THR A 350 13.36 -5.38 12.41
C THR A 350 14.07 -4.28 13.16
N CYS A 351 15.31 -4.52 13.58
CA CYS A 351 16.17 -3.54 14.22
C CYS A 351 17.66 -3.87 14.01
N ALA A 352 18.51 -2.87 14.13
CA ALA A 352 19.95 -3.07 14.03
C ALA A 352 20.52 -3.73 15.29
N VAL A 353 20.04 -3.31 16.45
CA VAL A 353 20.44 -3.80 17.77
C VAL A 353 19.22 -4.11 18.63
N ASP A 354 19.34 -5.13 19.45
CA ASP A 354 18.27 -5.63 20.32
C ASP A 354 17.75 -4.60 21.33
N ASP A 355 18.63 -3.71 21.80
CA ASP A 355 18.33 -2.69 22.79
C ASP A 355 17.41 -1.57 22.26
N ASP A 356 17.25 -1.47 20.95
CA ASP A 356 16.29 -0.53 20.34
C ASP A 356 14.84 -0.97 20.53
N VAL A 357 14.60 -2.27 20.77
CA VAL A 357 13.25 -2.82 20.91
C VAL A 357 12.80 -2.75 22.35
N PRO A 358 11.67 -2.05 22.65
CA PRO A 358 11.12 -1.99 24.00
C PRO A 358 10.89 -3.36 24.63
N ALA A 359 11.16 -3.48 25.92
CA ALA A 359 11.04 -4.73 26.66
C ALA A 359 9.62 -5.34 26.61
N ALA A 360 8.60 -4.52 26.41
CA ALA A 360 7.21 -4.95 26.25
C ALA A 360 6.98 -5.80 24.99
N LEU A 361 7.83 -5.69 23.97
CA LEU A 361 7.76 -6.44 22.72
C LEU A 361 8.70 -7.65 22.69
N ARG A 362 8.98 -8.24 23.84
CA ARG A 362 9.78 -9.47 23.91
C ARG A 362 9.01 -10.64 23.33
N GLY A 363 9.69 -11.40 22.43
CA GLY A 363 9.12 -12.57 21.74
C GLY A 363 10.23 -13.41 21.16
N ALA A 364 9.90 -14.21 20.13
CA ALA A 364 10.89 -14.99 19.39
C ALA A 364 11.95 -14.08 18.76
N ARG A 365 13.22 -14.45 18.92
CA ARG A 365 14.35 -13.66 18.42
C ARG A 365 15.07 -14.39 17.31
N TYR A 366 15.41 -13.61 16.29
CA TYR A 366 16.08 -14.11 15.09
C TYR A 366 17.30 -13.23 14.79
N GLN A 367 18.43 -13.86 14.63
CA GLN A 367 19.62 -13.21 14.14
C GLN A 367 19.70 -13.32 12.63
N VAL A 368 19.76 -12.19 11.95
CA VAL A 368 19.88 -12.09 10.50
C VAL A 368 21.33 -11.80 10.15
N GLY A 369 21.92 -12.66 9.35
CA GLY A 369 23.25 -12.53 8.77
C GLY A 369 23.20 -12.54 7.25
N GLU A 370 24.35 -12.47 6.59
CA GLU A 370 24.41 -12.54 5.12
C GLU A 370 23.82 -13.87 4.62
N GLY A 371 22.63 -13.78 3.97
CA GLY A 371 21.92 -14.92 3.40
C GLY A 371 21.35 -15.93 4.40
N THR A 372 21.40 -15.67 5.71
CA THR A 372 20.96 -16.59 6.75
C THR A 372 20.08 -15.92 7.80
N VAL A 373 19.13 -16.68 8.34
CA VAL A 373 18.31 -16.29 9.50
C VAL A 373 18.30 -17.44 10.49
N ARG A 374 18.64 -17.16 11.74
CA ARG A 374 18.69 -18.16 12.80
C ARG A 374 17.87 -17.70 14.00
N ARG A 375 17.03 -18.60 14.52
CA ARG A 375 16.34 -18.35 15.78
C ARG A 375 17.36 -18.48 16.93
N VAL A 376 17.37 -17.50 17.84
CA VAL A 376 18.31 -17.43 18.96
C VAL A 376 17.62 -17.35 20.34
N GLY A 377 16.28 -17.29 20.36
CA GLY A 377 15.52 -17.23 21.59
C GLY A 377 14.04 -17.54 21.38
#